data_f94433570c0d4fd3b6d8e7f65ed14f88
#
_entry.id   f94433570c0d4fd3b6d8e7f65ed14f88
#
_cell.length_a   1.000
_cell.length_b   1.000
_cell.length_c   1.000
_cell.angle_alpha   90.00
_cell.angle_beta   90.00
_cell.angle_gamma   90.00
#
_symmetry.space_group_name_H-M   'P 1'
#
loop_
_entity.id
_entity.type
_entity.pdbx_description
1 polymer ?
#
loop_
_entity_poly.entity_id
_entity_poly.type
_entity_poly.pdbx_seq_one_letter_code
_entity_poly.pdbx_strand_id
1 'polypeptide(L)'
;GELNQVDAPRNEVVIVPVRDAGEAVHRTVQLFTDSVPRAIGVPTDETVAITPGHGGAVGTRALNAALKERLNPGPGRFGGFDPGDRIAYTPAPGRTLPGTVVIADADGLHLTCSGYPVVVPKERVEQSVRHGWALTAHQAVGNAWRAVVVVLPGDATAALSRPWVYTAVSRALSHLSVVHGAEQALPRAVA
;
A
#
# COMPACT_ATOMS: atom_id res chain seq x y z
N GLY A 1 -24.31 16.90 12.21
CA GLY A 1 -25.18 16.02 12.86
C GLY A 1 -25.67 14.84 12.06
N GLU A 2 -26.86 14.90 11.56
CA GLU A 2 -27.50 13.76 10.88
C GLU A 2 -26.78 13.35 9.59
N LEU A 3 -26.29 14.31 8.84
CA LEU A 3 -25.52 14.04 7.62
C LEU A 3 -24.27 13.22 7.91
N ASN A 4 -23.62 13.50 9.02
CA ASN A 4 -22.44 12.76 9.42
C ASN A 4 -22.76 11.32 9.76
N GLN A 5 -23.92 11.07 10.31
CA GLN A 5 -24.34 9.72 10.62
C GLN A 5 -24.68 8.90 9.38
N VAL A 6 -25.26 9.55 8.37
CA VAL A 6 -25.57 8.88 7.11
C VAL A 6 -24.27 8.57 6.32
N ASP A 7 -23.31 9.47 6.37
CA ASP A 7 -22.05 9.30 5.68
C ASP A 7 -21.02 8.48 6.45
N ALA A 8 -21.21 8.32 7.77
CA ALA A 8 -20.27 7.60 8.62
C ALA A 8 -19.91 6.19 8.12
N PRO A 9 -20.85 5.37 7.62
CA PRO A 9 -20.49 4.06 7.08
C PRO A 9 -19.58 4.13 5.85
N ARG A 10 -19.68 5.22 5.07
CA ARG A 10 -18.85 5.41 3.87
C ARG A 10 -17.51 6.04 4.18
N ASN A 11 -17.43 6.82 5.26
CA ASN A 11 -16.23 7.52 5.68
C ASN A 11 -15.72 7.01 7.03
N GLU A 12 -15.92 5.74 7.27
CA GLU A 12 -15.53 5.12 8.52
C GLU A 12 -14.01 5.12 8.68
N VAL A 13 -13.57 5.49 9.88
CA VAL A 13 -12.16 5.44 10.28
C VAL A 13 -12.02 4.41 11.39
N VAL A 14 -11.16 3.44 11.18
CA VAL A 14 -10.86 2.39 12.16
C VAL A 14 -9.43 2.55 12.63
N ILE A 15 -9.23 2.63 13.94
CA ILE A 15 -7.92 2.71 14.54
C ILE A 15 -7.52 1.34 15.06
N VAL A 16 -6.37 0.86 14.63
CA VAL A 16 -5.85 -0.47 14.96
C VAL A 16 -4.51 -0.33 15.67
N PRO A 17 -4.50 -0.34 17.01
CA PRO A 17 -3.23 -0.30 17.74
C PRO A 17 -2.51 -1.64 17.64
N VAL A 18 -1.20 -1.59 17.52
CA VAL A 18 -0.33 -2.76 17.47
C VAL A 18 0.86 -2.56 18.40
N ARG A 19 1.50 -3.66 18.78
CA ARG A 19 2.60 -3.66 19.75
C ARG A 19 3.96 -3.54 19.10
N ASP A 20 4.12 -4.09 17.90
CA ASP A 20 5.40 -4.15 17.21
C ASP A 20 5.22 -4.22 15.69
N ALA A 21 6.32 -4.19 14.97
CA ALA A 21 6.33 -4.20 13.52
C ALA A 21 5.75 -5.49 12.93
N GLY A 22 6.02 -6.64 13.56
CA GLY A 22 5.46 -7.92 13.11
C GLY A 22 3.94 -7.94 13.18
N GLU A 23 3.38 -7.44 14.27
CA GLU A 23 1.93 -7.31 14.42
C GLU A 23 1.37 -6.30 13.43
N ALA A 24 2.08 -5.21 13.16
CA ALA A 24 1.65 -4.21 12.19
C ALA A 24 1.54 -4.81 10.78
N VAL A 25 2.51 -5.59 10.35
CA VAL A 25 2.47 -6.28 9.05
C VAL A 25 1.31 -7.27 9.03
N HIS A 26 1.18 -8.08 10.06
CA HIS A 26 0.12 -9.08 10.15
C HIS A 26 -1.27 -8.42 10.09
N ARG A 27 -1.50 -7.38 10.88
CA ARG A 27 -2.78 -6.67 10.89
C ARG A 27 -3.05 -5.96 9.58
N THR A 28 -2.03 -5.39 8.95
CA THR A 28 -2.18 -4.75 7.64
C THR A 28 -2.62 -5.76 6.60
N VAL A 29 -1.98 -6.92 6.56
CA VAL A 29 -2.38 -8.01 5.64
C VAL A 29 -3.81 -8.45 5.92
N GLN A 30 -4.17 -8.65 7.19
CA GLN A 30 -5.50 -9.06 7.59
C GLN A 30 -6.57 -8.04 7.20
N LEU A 31 -6.33 -6.76 7.46
CA LEU A 31 -7.24 -5.68 7.07
C LEU A 31 -7.44 -5.66 5.56
N PHE A 32 -6.33 -5.67 4.83
CA PHE A 32 -6.32 -5.56 3.39
C PHE A 32 -7.03 -6.74 2.70
N THR A 33 -6.75 -7.97 3.16
CA THR A 33 -7.18 -9.18 2.46
C THR A 33 -8.46 -9.80 3.00
N ASP A 34 -8.85 -9.46 4.24
CA ASP A 34 -10.01 -10.08 4.88
C ASP A 34 -10.99 -9.05 5.45
N SER A 35 -10.54 -8.23 6.41
CA SER A 35 -11.46 -7.37 7.17
C SER A 35 -12.16 -6.34 6.29
N VAL A 36 -11.41 -5.65 5.44
CA VAL A 36 -11.97 -4.61 4.56
C VAL A 36 -12.91 -5.22 3.51
N PRO A 37 -12.53 -6.26 2.76
CA PRO A 37 -13.45 -6.87 1.83
C PRO A 37 -14.71 -7.44 2.50
N ARG A 38 -14.55 -8.12 3.62
CA ARG A 38 -15.65 -8.81 4.29
C ARG A 38 -16.59 -7.86 5.02
N ALA A 39 -16.04 -6.93 5.79
CA ALA A 39 -16.83 -6.06 6.67
C ALA A 39 -17.27 -4.76 5.98
N ILE A 40 -16.45 -4.24 5.07
CA ILE A 40 -16.70 -2.94 4.42
C ILE A 40 -17.20 -3.15 2.99
N GLY A 41 -16.88 -4.29 2.37
CA GLY A 41 -17.32 -4.59 1.01
C GLY A 41 -16.44 -3.97 -0.07
N VAL A 42 -15.24 -3.53 0.28
CA VAL A 42 -14.29 -2.98 -0.68
C VAL A 42 -13.30 -4.08 -1.09
N PRO A 43 -13.24 -4.46 -2.36
CA PRO A 43 -12.35 -5.52 -2.80
C PRO A 43 -10.87 -5.09 -2.72
N THR A 44 -9.98 -6.07 -2.76
CA THR A 44 -8.54 -5.82 -2.63
C THR A 44 -7.98 -4.96 -3.75
N ASP A 45 -8.52 -5.04 -4.96
CA ASP A 45 -8.07 -4.23 -6.09
C ASP A 45 -8.45 -2.75 -5.96
N GLU A 46 -9.33 -2.41 -5.02
CA GLU A 46 -9.72 -1.03 -4.71
C GLU A 46 -9.18 -0.58 -3.34
N THR A 47 -8.24 -1.32 -2.77
CA THR A 47 -7.61 -1.05 -1.48
C THR A 47 -6.11 -0.82 -1.69
N VAL A 48 -5.52 0.07 -0.90
CA VAL A 48 -4.08 0.32 -0.90
C VAL A 48 -3.59 0.45 0.55
N ALA A 49 -2.37 0.02 0.80
CA ALA A 49 -1.67 0.32 2.05
C ALA A 49 -0.71 1.50 1.82
N ILE A 50 -0.68 2.45 2.74
CA ILE A 50 0.22 3.60 2.65
C ILE A 50 1.09 3.66 3.91
N THR A 51 2.39 3.77 3.70
CA THR A 51 3.39 3.80 4.76
C THR A 51 4.44 4.88 4.46
N PRO A 52 5.17 5.40 5.46
CA PRO A 52 6.08 6.53 5.24
C PRO A 52 7.25 6.27 4.30
N GLY A 53 7.78 5.06 4.26
CA GLY A 53 8.99 4.80 3.47
C GLY A 53 9.04 3.41 2.88
N HIS A 54 10.11 3.15 2.13
CA HIS A 54 10.30 1.87 1.44
C HIS A 54 11.01 0.82 2.29
N GLY A 55 11.92 1.27 3.15
CA GLY A 55 12.72 0.39 3.98
C GLY A 55 12.12 0.12 5.35
N GLY A 56 12.82 -0.73 6.11
CA GLY A 56 12.41 -1.05 7.46
C GLY A 56 11.33 -2.11 7.55
N ALA A 57 10.95 -2.43 8.78
CA ALA A 57 10.07 -3.56 9.07
C ALA A 57 8.61 -3.34 8.63
N VAL A 58 8.19 -2.12 8.46
CA VAL A 58 6.84 -1.75 7.99
C VAL A 58 6.87 -0.86 6.76
N GLY A 59 7.98 -0.82 6.04
CA GLY A 59 8.08 -0.10 4.78
C GLY A 59 7.37 -0.81 3.64
N THR A 60 7.34 -0.17 2.47
CA THR A 60 6.64 -0.74 1.32
C THR A 60 7.18 -2.10 0.91
N ARG A 61 8.50 -2.31 1.02
CA ARG A 61 9.11 -3.60 0.63
C ARG A 61 8.59 -4.74 1.50
N ALA A 62 8.60 -4.55 2.81
CA ALA A 62 8.11 -5.57 3.74
C ALA A 62 6.62 -5.82 3.57
N LEU A 63 5.83 -4.77 3.45
CA LEU A 63 4.38 -4.89 3.27
C LEU A 63 4.02 -5.54 1.94
N ASN A 64 4.69 -5.14 0.85
CA ASN A 64 4.43 -5.74 -0.46
C ASN A 64 4.83 -7.22 -0.51
N ALA A 65 5.92 -7.60 0.13
CA ALA A 65 6.31 -9.01 0.21
C ALA A 65 5.24 -9.84 0.92
N ALA A 66 4.72 -9.36 2.04
CA ALA A 66 3.68 -10.04 2.80
C ALA A 66 2.35 -10.08 2.03
N LEU A 67 1.98 -8.99 1.38
CA LEU A 67 0.74 -8.91 0.59
C LEU A 67 0.81 -9.79 -0.65
N LYS A 68 1.96 -9.81 -1.34
CA LYS A 68 2.15 -10.70 -2.49
C LYS A 68 2.01 -12.16 -2.10
N GLU A 69 2.62 -12.56 -0.99
CA GLU A 69 2.55 -13.95 -0.53
C GLU A 69 1.11 -14.38 -0.28
N ARG A 70 0.27 -13.46 0.18
CA ARG A 70 -1.14 -13.74 0.46
C ARG A 70 -2.03 -13.64 -0.77
N LEU A 71 -1.82 -12.64 -1.62
CA LEU A 71 -2.75 -12.30 -2.70
C LEU A 71 -2.34 -12.90 -4.05
N ASN A 72 -1.05 -12.99 -4.33
CA ASN A 72 -0.54 -13.48 -5.61
C ASN A 72 0.82 -14.14 -5.43
N PRO A 73 0.90 -15.27 -4.70
CA PRO A 73 2.16 -15.95 -4.49
C PRO A 73 2.76 -16.45 -5.80
N GLY A 74 4.07 -16.38 -5.92
CA GLY A 74 4.78 -16.84 -7.10
C GLY A 74 6.28 -16.65 -6.96
N PRO A 75 7.06 -17.25 -7.87
CA PRO A 75 8.52 -17.25 -7.78
C PRO A 75 9.18 -15.92 -8.15
N GLY A 76 8.45 -14.97 -8.73
CA GLY A 76 9.02 -13.70 -9.16
C GLY A 76 10.00 -13.86 -10.32
N ARG A 77 9.64 -14.64 -11.32
CA ARG A 77 10.54 -15.02 -12.42
C ARG A 77 11.05 -13.86 -13.26
N PHE A 78 10.30 -12.78 -13.29
CA PHE A 78 10.61 -11.63 -14.15
C PHE A 78 11.06 -10.45 -13.29
N GLY A 79 12.29 -10.54 -12.77
CA GLY A 79 12.84 -9.47 -11.94
C GLY A 79 12.10 -9.28 -10.62
N GLY A 80 11.53 -10.35 -10.06
CA GLY A 80 10.75 -10.32 -8.84
C GLY A 80 9.25 -10.22 -9.07
N PHE A 81 8.79 -10.17 -10.33
CA PHE A 81 7.39 -9.99 -10.67
C PHE A 81 6.78 -11.25 -11.27
N ASP A 82 5.49 -11.42 -11.04
CA ASP A 82 4.66 -12.47 -11.63
C ASP A 82 3.41 -11.84 -12.24
N PRO A 83 2.80 -12.50 -13.24
CA PRO A 83 1.52 -12.04 -13.77
C PRO A 83 0.49 -11.90 -12.65
N GLY A 84 -0.28 -10.83 -12.68
CA GLY A 84 -1.26 -10.51 -11.64
C GLY A 84 -0.73 -9.67 -10.50
N ASP A 85 0.58 -9.44 -10.43
CA ASP A 85 1.14 -8.57 -9.38
C ASP A 85 0.66 -7.14 -9.55
N ARG A 86 0.31 -6.50 -8.45
CA ARG A 86 0.10 -5.05 -8.44
C ARG A 86 1.44 -4.34 -8.39
N ILE A 87 1.53 -3.30 -9.19
CA ILE A 87 2.77 -2.54 -9.33
C ILE A 87 2.52 -1.04 -9.26
N ALA A 88 3.61 -0.34 -9.03
CA ALA A 88 3.73 1.10 -9.20
C ALA A 88 4.79 1.33 -10.25
N TYR A 89 4.40 1.94 -11.36
CA TYR A 89 5.28 2.27 -12.46
C TYR A 89 5.63 3.73 -12.41
N THR A 90 6.93 4.04 -12.43
CA THR A 90 7.43 5.42 -12.41
C THR A 90 8.15 5.71 -13.72
N PRO A 91 7.43 6.21 -14.73
CA PRO A 91 8.06 6.53 -16.05
C PRO A 91 9.02 7.70 -15.97
N ALA A 92 8.81 8.60 -15.01
CA ALA A 92 9.65 9.77 -14.81
C ALA A 92 9.62 10.14 -13.33
N PRO A 93 10.64 10.85 -12.82
CA PRO A 93 10.63 11.30 -11.42
C PRO A 93 9.36 12.06 -11.07
N GLY A 94 8.77 11.72 -9.92
CA GLY A 94 7.57 12.38 -9.43
C GLY A 94 6.27 11.92 -10.08
N ARG A 95 6.30 10.96 -11.01
CA ARG A 95 5.10 10.44 -11.65
C ARG A 95 5.01 8.93 -11.43
N THR A 96 4.05 8.50 -10.65
CA THR A 96 3.81 7.09 -10.35
C THR A 96 2.43 6.68 -10.82
N LEU A 97 2.37 5.59 -11.57
CA LEU A 97 1.13 5.02 -12.10
C LEU A 97 0.90 3.66 -11.45
N PRO A 98 -0.19 3.50 -10.69
CA PRO A 98 -0.58 2.17 -10.23
C PRO A 98 -1.04 1.30 -11.40
N GLY A 99 -0.76 0.02 -11.31
CA GLY A 99 -1.14 -0.91 -12.36
C GLY A 99 -0.98 -2.36 -11.95
N THR A 100 -1.06 -3.24 -12.95
CA THR A 100 -1.00 -4.69 -12.77
C THR A 100 -0.11 -5.30 -13.86
N VAL A 101 0.65 -6.32 -13.49
CA VAL A 101 1.44 -7.10 -14.46
C VAL A 101 0.51 -8.01 -15.24
N VAL A 102 0.57 -7.93 -16.55
CA VAL A 102 -0.16 -8.82 -17.45
C VAL A 102 0.68 -10.05 -17.76
N ILE A 103 1.86 -9.83 -18.34
CA ILE A 103 2.79 -10.90 -18.74
C ILE A 103 4.19 -10.30 -18.90
N ALA A 104 5.19 -11.16 -18.97
CA ALA A 104 6.52 -10.78 -19.39
C ALA A 104 6.92 -11.64 -20.58
N ASP A 105 7.60 -11.01 -21.53
CA ASP A 105 8.09 -11.67 -22.74
C ASP A 105 9.43 -11.06 -23.21
N ALA A 106 9.83 -11.32 -24.44
CA ALA A 106 11.09 -10.79 -24.98
C ALA A 106 11.12 -9.26 -25.05
N ASP A 107 9.97 -8.61 -25.16
CA ASP A 107 9.88 -7.15 -25.22
C ASP A 107 9.98 -6.50 -23.83
N GLY A 108 9.76 -7.26 -22.79
CA GLY A 108 9.85 -6.76 -21.43
C GLY A 108 8.63 -7.12 -20.57
N LEU A 109 8.36 -6.27 -19.59
CA LEU A 109 7.24 -6.44 -18.67
C LEU A 109 6.03 -5.67 -19.20
N HIS A 110 4.95 -6.39 -19.45
CA HIS A 110 3.69 -5.81 -19.94
C HIS A 110 2.80 -5.48 -18.75
N LEU A 111 2.42 -4.23 -18.64
CA LEU A 111 1.59 -3.71 -17.55
C LEU A 111 0.27 -3.17 -18.10
N THR A 112 -0.73 -3.11 -17.25
CA THR A 112 -1.92 -2.30 -17.48
C THR A 112 -1.98 -1.25 -16.39
N CYS A 113 -1.93 0.03 -16.77
CA CYS A 113 -2.02 1.16 -15.85
C CYS A 113 -3.24 2.00 -16.22
N SER A 114 -4.24 2.05 -15.31
CA SER A 114 -5.50 2.75 -15.56
C SER A 114 -6.17 2.32 -16.87
N GLY A 115 -6.12 1.03 -17.16
CA GLY A 115 -6.70 0.48 -18.38
C GLY A 115 -5.84 0.62 -19.66
N TYR A 116 -4.70 1.29 -19.57
CA TYR A 116 -3.80 1.47 -20.71
C TYR A 116 -2.64 0.48 -20.67
N PRO A 117 -2.29 -0.15 -21.80
CA PRO A 117 -1.14 -1.03 -21.86
C PRO A 117 0.17 -0.24 -21.84
N VAL A 118 1.12 -0.75 -21.08
CA VAL A 118 2.47 -0.19 -21.00
C VAL A 118 3.45 -1.34 -21.08
N VAL A 119 4.49 -1.21 -21.91
CA VAL A 119 5.57 -2.19 -21.97
C VAL A 119 6.84 -1.54 -21.44
N VAL A 120 7.39 -2.13 -20.39
CA VAL A 120 8.64 -1.65 -19.78
C VAL A 120 9.76 -2.59 -20.24
N PRO A 121 10.74 -2.08 -20.98
CA PRO A 121 11.87 -2.90 -21.43
C PRO A 121 12.58 -3.53 -20.22
N LYS A 122 13.08 -4.74 -20.41
CA LYS A 122 13.70 -5.54 -19.35
C LYS A 122 14.75 -4.75 -18.56
N GLU A 123 15.59 -3.99 -19.26
CA GLU A 123 16.69 -3.23 -18.64
C GLU A 123 16.21 -2.04 -17.82
N ARG A 124 14.94 -1.66 -17.95
CA ARG A 124 14.36 -0.55 -17.18
C ARG A 124 13.45 -1.00 -16.04
N VAL A 125 13.11 -2.27 -15.97
CA VAL A 125 12.17 -2.78 -14.96
C VAL A 125 12.66 -2.50 -13.55
N GLU A 126 13.91 -2.80 -13.26
CA GLU A 126 14.46 -2.62 -11.91
C GLU A 126 14.38 -1.17 -11.44
N GLN A 127 14.57 -0.21 -12.33
CA GLN A 127 14.56 1.22 -11.99
C GLN A 127 13.16 1.81 -11.95
N SER A 128 12.22 1.26 -12.72
CA SER A 128 10.93 1.90 -12.99
C SER A 128 9.74 1.23 -12.37
N VAL A 129 9.84 -0.04 -11.96
CA VAL A 129 8.70 -0.82 -11.47
C VAL A 129 8.96 -1.34 -10.06
N ARG A 130 7.99 -1.16 -9.19
CA ARG A 130 7.96 -1.71 -7.83
C ARG A 130 6.63 -2.38 -7.60
N HIS A 131 6.55 -3.28 -6.63
CA HIS A 131 5.25 -3.78 -6.18
C HIS A 131 4.44 -2.63 -5.62
N GLY A 132 3.13 -2.70 -5.73
CA GLY A 132 2.25 -1.57 -5.47
C GLY A 132 0.97 -1.90 -4.72
N TRP A 133 0.92 -2.97 -3.94
CA TRP A 133 -0.13 -3.13 -2.95
C TRP A 133 0.05 -2.13 -1.81
N ALA A 134 1.30 -1.87 -1.46
CA ALA A 134 1.69 -0.83 -0.50
C ALA A 134 2.52 0.22 -1.21
N LEU A 135 2.23 1.48 -0.93
CA LEU A 135 2.86 2.66 -1.51
C LEU A 135 3.29 3.62 -0.41
N THR A 136 4.22 4.51 -0.73
CA THR A 136 4.41 5.70 0.10
C THR A 136 3.33 6.73 -0.25
N ALA A 137 3.10 7.69 0.65
CA ALA A 137 2.17 8.78 0.35
C ALA A 137 2.59 9.55 -0.91
N HIS A 138 3.89 9.70 -1.12
CA HIS A 138 4.44 10.36 -2.31
C HIS A 138 4.08 9.62 -3.61
N GLN A 139 4.21 8.29 -3.62
CA GLN A 139 3.80 7.48 -4.76
C GLN A 139 2.29 7.50 -5.01
N ALA A 140 1.51 7.70 -3.96
CA ALA A 140 0.06 7.69 -4.04
C ALA A 140 -0.54 9.01 -4.56
N VAL A 141 0.24 10.07 -4.64
CA VAL A 141 -0.23 11.39 -5.08
C VAL A 141 -0.87 11.31 -6.47
N GLY A 142 -2.02 11.95 -6.63
CA GLY A 142 -2.79 11.94 -7.88
C GLY A 142 -3.73 10.76 -8.03
N ASN A 143 -3.73 9.84 -7.09
CA ASN A 143 -4.59 8.65 -7.11
C ASN A 143 -5.43 8.58 -5.83
N ALA A 144 -6.51 7.81 -5.89
CA ALA A 144 -7.36 7.57 -4.73
C ALA A 144 -7.88 6.14 -4.78
N TRP A 145 -8.21 5.59 -3.61
CA TRP A 145 -8.73 4.23 -3.47
C TRP A 145 -9.96 4.25 -2.58
N ARG A 146 -10.87 3.32 -2.78
CA ARG A 146 -12.05 3.22 -1.92
C ARG A 146 -11.68 2.94 -0.47
N ALA A 147 -10.66 2.13 -0.24
CA ALA A 147 -10.15 1.87 1.10
C ALA A 147 -8.65 2.08 1.17
N VAL A 148 -8.20 2.70 2.25
CA VAL A 148 -6.77 2.91 2.52
C VAL A 148 -6.45 2.37 3.90
N VAL A 149 -5.37 1.62 3.98
CA VAL A 149 -4.78 1.16 5.24
C VAL A 149 -3.49 1.94 5.45
N VAL A 150 -3.52 2.90 6.36
CA VAL A 150 -2.33 3.70 6.70
C VAL A 150 -1.56 2.99 7.80
N VAL A 151 -0.27 2.80 7.59
CA VAL A 151 0.61 2.15 8.57
C VAL A 151 1.57 3.18 9.13
N LEU A 152 1.45 3.47 10.42
CA LEU A 152 2.27 4.47 11.10
C LEU A 152 3.23 3.78 12.07
N PRO A 153 4.55 3.89 11.86
CA PRO A 153 5.53 3.47 12.85
C PRO A 153 5.35 4.30 14.13
N GLY A 154 5.36 3.63 15.28
CA GLY A 154 5.05 4.28 16.53
C GLY A 154 6.05 5.36 16.95
N ASP A 155 7.32 5.09 16.78
CA ASP A 155 8.38 6.03 17.12
C ASP A 155 8.53 7.17 16.10
N ALA A 156 8.13 6.93 14.87
CA ALA A 156 8.19 7.94 13.81
C ALA A 156 6.98 8.86 13.81
N THR A 157 5.96 8.57 14.60
CA THR A 157 4.72 9.37 14.61
C THR A 157 4.98 10.83 14.92
N ALA A 158 5.91 11.11 15.84
CA ALA A 158 6.26 12.47 16.19
C ALA A 158 7.02 13.21 15.07
N ALA A 159 7.73 12.47 14.22
CA ALA A 159 8.46 13.01 13.10
C ALA A 159 7.62 13.13 11.84
N LEU A 160 6.45 12.48 11.79
CA LEU A 160 5.55 12.54 10.66
C LEU A 160 4.86 13.90 10.65
N SER A 161 5.01 14.61 9.55
CA SER A 161 4.37 15.91 9.41
C SER A 161 2.85 15.75 9.22
N ARG A 162 2.10 16.75 9.66
CA ARG A 162 0.66 16.80 9.36
C ARG A 162 0.37 16.74 7.86
N PRO A 163 1.16 17.42 6.99
CA PRO A 163 0.96 17.27 5.54
C PRO A 163 1.08 15.83 5.06
N TRP A 164 2.01 15.04 5.60
CA TRP A 164 2.12 13.62 5.22
C TRP A 164 0.86 12.85 5.58
N VAL A 165 0.41 13.00 6.83
CA VAL A 165 -0.80 12.31 7.32
C VAL A 165 -2.00 12.71 6.47
N TYR A 166 -2.18 14.01 6.25
CA TYR A 166 -3.26 14.52 5.42
C TYR A 166 -3.21 13.96 4.01
N THR A 167 -2.03 13.93 3.40
CA THR A 167 -1.86 13.37 2.05
C THR A 167 -2.24 11.89 2.03
N ALA A 168 -1.81 11.13 3.02
CA ALA A 168 -2.13 9.70 3.11
C ALA A 168 -3.64 9.47 3.26
N VAL A 169 -4.26 10.13 4.24
CA VAL A 169 -5.69 9.91 4.54
C VAL A 169 -6.60 10.45 3.45
N SER A 170 -6.18 11.49 2.72
CA SER A 170 -6.99 12.06 1.65
C SER A 170 -7.09 11.16 0.42
N ARG A 171 -6.30 10.07 0.36
CA ARG A 171 -6.43 9.07 -0.72
C ARG A 171 -7.61 8.12 -0.52
N ALA A 172 -8.22 8.10 0.68
CA ALA A 172 -9.34 7.23 0.98
C ALA A 172 -10.67 7.87 0.57
N LEU A 173 -11.43 7.18 -0.26
CA LEU A 173 -12.75 7.64 -0.72
C LEU A 173 -13.90 7.19 0.20
N SER A 174 -13.77 6.03 0.83
CA SER A 174 -14.87 5.44 1.61
C SER A 174 -14.45 4.96 2.98
N HIS A 175 -13.27 4.36 3.09
CA HIS A 175 -12.83 3.71 4.33
C HIS A 175 -11.35 3.98 4.59
N LEU A 176 -11.03 4.20 5.86
CA LEU A 176 -9.67 4.40 6.32
C LEU A 176 -9.42 3.54 7.55
N SER A 177 -8.41 2.69 7.50
CA SER A 177 -7.88 1.99 8.65
C SER A 177 -6.50 2.57 8.98
N VAL A 178 -6.24 2.82 10.27
CA VAL A 178 -4.95 3.34 10.72
C VAL A 178 -4.33 2.33 11.66
N VAL A 179 -3.24 1.72 11.22
CA VAL A 179 -2.42 0.81 12.03
C VAL A 179 -1.29 1.64 12.64
N HIS A 180 -1.21 1.66 13.96
CA HIS A 180 -0.23 2.51 14.63
C HIS A 180 0.41 1.81 15.83
N GLY A 181 1.57 2.28 16.23
CA GLY A 181 2.29 1.75 17.37
C GLY A 181 3.34 0.71 16.99
N ALA A 182 3.59 0.52 15.69
CA ALA A 182 4.44 -0.55 15.18
C ALA A 182 5.87 -0.55 15.75
N GLU A 183 6.35 0.62 16.14
CA GLU A 183 7.74 0.79 16.59
C GLU A 183 7.84 1.18 18.06
N GLN A 184 6.74 1.14 18.78
CA GLN A 184 6.74 1.56 20.19
C GLN A 184 7.62 0.69 21.08
N ALA A 185 7.85 -0.56 20.71
CA ALA A 185 8.68 -1.45 21.48
C ALA A 185 10.18 -1.09 21.41
N LEU A 186 10.62 -0.49 20.30
CA LEU A 186 12.03 -0.17 20.10
C LEU A 186 12.55 0.91 21.06
N PRO A 187 11.88 2.04 21.25
CA PRO A 187 12.33 3.03 22.20
C PRO A 187 12.43 2.51 23.64
N ARG A 188 11.55 1.61 24.02
CA ARG A 188 11.58 0.99 25.35
C ARG A 188 12.73 0.04 25.50
N ALA A 189 13.08 -0.68 24.46
CA ALA A 189 14.20 -1.61 24.48
C ALA A 189 15.54 -0.87 24.55
N VAL A 190 15.61 0.30 23.96
CA VAL A 190 16.80 1.14 23.95
C VAL A 190 16.93 1.94 25.26
N ALA A 191 15.82 2.34 25.79
CA ALA A 191 15.79 3.08 27.04
C ALA A 191 16.09 2.20 28.24
#